data_67b0fb3fdc25a3bf6f9d0d4156f4d4d9
#
_entry.id   67b0fb3fdc25a3bf6f9d0d4156f4d4d9
#
_cell.length_a   1.000
_cell.length_b   1.000
_cell.length_c   1.000
_cell.angle_alpha   90.00
_cell.angle_beta   90.00
_cell.angle_gamma   90.00
#
_symmetry.space_group_name_H-M   'P 1'
#
loop_
_entity.id
_entity.type
_entity.pdbx_description
1 polymer ?
#
loop_
_entity_poly.entity_id
_entity_poly.type
_entity_poly.pdbx_seq_one_letter_code
_entity_poly.pdbx_strand_id
1 'polypeptide(L)' 'MAQFKYLGELPRSFVSSYGPTKQIAVPKKDGSKTVLDNPAGFPIGEVVPFDFTDQISLMFLRADPRFQEV' A
#
# COMPACT_ATOMS: atom_id res chain seq x y z
N MET A 1 9.25 -11.19 6.32
CA MET A 1 8.04 -10.46 5.93
C MET A 1 8.27 -9.71 4.65
N ALA A 2 7.28 -9.69 3.78
CA ALA A 2 7.39 -8.93 2.54
C ALA A 2 7.31 -7.43 2.86
N GLN A 3 8.04 -6.64 2.10
CA GLN A 3 8.03 -5.20 2.22
C GLN A 3 7.51 -4.58 0.94
N PHE A 4 6.75 -3.50 1.08
CA PHE A 4 6.12 -2.86 -0.06
C PHE A 4 6.38 -1.36 -0.05
N LYS A 5 6.78 -0.86 -1.20
CA LYS A 5 7.02 0.57 -1.40
C LYS A 5 5.74 1.22 -1.90
N TYR A 6 5.35 2.33 -1.30
CA TYR A 6 4.18 3.09 -1.74
C TYR A 6 4.53 3.90 -2.99
N LEU A 7 3.73 3.74 -4.04
CA LEU A 7 3.95 4.41 -5.32
C LEU A 7 3.00 5.58 -5.58
N GLY A 8 2.04 5.79 -4.68
CA GLY A 8 1.04 6.84 -4.83
C GLY A 8 -0.29 6.29 -5.32
N GLU A 9 -1.28 7.17 -5.39
CA GLU A 9 -2.66 6.79 -5.74
C GLU A 9 -2.88 6.59 -7.23
N LEU A 10 -2.03 7.19 -8.07
CA LEU A 10 -2.22 7.14 -9.49
C LEU A 10 -1.33 6.08 -10.13
N PRO A 11 -1.72 5.56 -11.32
CA PRO A 11 -0.84 4.68 -12.07
C PRO A 11 0.51 5.33 -12.31
N ARG A 12 1.55 4.51 -12.40
CA ARG A 12 2.92 5.03 -12.52
C ARG A 12 3.12 5.93 -13.73
N SER A 13 2.35 5.69 -14.80
CA SER A 13 2.42 6.51 -15.99
C SER A 13 1.97 7.94 -15.76
N PHE A 14 1.23 8.19 -14.69
CA PHE A 14 0.76 9.52 -14.35
C PHE A 14 1.42 10.06 -13.11
N VAL A 15 2.44 9.38 -12.59
CA VAL A 15 3.06 9.81 -11.37
C VAL A 15 3.74 11.11 -11.57
N SER A 16 3.31 12.06 -10.87
CA SER A 16 4.08 13.22 -10.56
C SER A 16 4.31 13.17 -9.06
N SER A 17 4.95 14.15 -8.56
CA SER A 17 5.27 14.22 -7.13
C SER A 17 4.04 14.57 -6.32
N TYR A 18 2.98 13.73 -6.45
CA TYR A 18 1.78 14.05 -5.77
C TYR A 18 1.83 13.92 -4.33
N GLY A 19 0.98 14.67 -3.70
CA GLY A 19 0.76 14.62 -2.29
C GLY A 19 0.38 13.22 -1.82
N PRO A 20 0.73 12.85 -0.59
CA PRO A 20 0.45 11.52 -0.07
C PRO A 20 -1.01 11.34 0.30
N THR A 21 -1.49 10.10 0.22
CA THR A 21 -2.76 9.77 0.83
C THR A 21 -2.62 9.74 2.35
N LYS A 22 -3.73 9.98 3.05
CA LYS A 22 -3.74 9.93 4.51
C LYS A 22 -4.17 8.59 5.06
N GLN A 23 -4.83 7.78 4.24
CA GLN A 23 -5.24 6.44 4.64
C GLN A 23 -4.93 5.45 3.55
N ILE A 24 -4.41 4.29 3.94
CA ILE A 24 -4.18 3.17 3.05
C ILE A 24 -4.98 1.99 3.58
N ALA A 25 -5.87 1.45 2.76
CA ALA A 25 -6.68 0.30 3.11
C ALA A 25 -6.42 -0.82 2.13
N VAL A 26 -6.11 -2.01 2.64
CA VAL A 26 -5.84 -3.18 1.82
C VAL A 26 -6.71 -4.34 2.31
N PRO A 27 -7.43 -5.03 1.41
CA PRO A 27 -8.27 -6.17 1.80
C PRO A 27 -7.44 -7.30 2.37
N LYS A 28 -8.05 -8.03 3.30
CA LYS A 28 -7.45 -9.20 3.90
C LYS A 28 -8.23 -10.44 3.51
N LYS A 29 -7.63 -11.60 3.79
CA LYS A 29 -8.19 -12.91 3.48
C LYS A 29 -9.60 -13.10 4.02
N ASP A 30 -9.89 -12.57 5.20
CA ASP A 30 -11.16 -12.80 5.89
C ASP A 30 -12.26 -11.82 5.48
N GLY A 31 -12.01 -10.96 4.50
CA GLY A 31 -12.97 -9.96 4.04
C GLY A 31 -12.88 -8.63 4.77
N SER A 32 -12.08 -8.55 5.83
CA SER A 32 -11.82 -7.28 6.49
C SER A 32 -10.75 -6.50 5.72
N LYS A 33 -10.36 -5.34 6.24
CA LYS A 33 -9.31 -4.53 5.63
C LYS A 33 -8.31 -4.12 6.69
N THR A 34 -7.03 -4.13 6.31
CA THR A 34 -6.01 -3.45 7.09
C THR A 34 -6.02 -1.99 6.68
N VAL A 35 -6.24 -1.10 7.63
CA VAL A 35 -6.24 0.35 7.37
C VAL A 35 -5.08 0.97 8.11
N LEU A 36 -4.20 1.63 7.36
CA LEU A 36 -3.14 2.45 7.94
C LEU A 36 -3.56 3.90 7.81
N ASP A 37 -3.45 4.63 8.91
CA ASP A 37 -3.84 6.03 8.96
C ASP A 37 -2.65 6.86 9.41
N ASN A 38 -2.28 7.83 8.59
CA ASN A 38 -1.21 8.75 8.91
C ASN A 38 -1.66 10.17 8.60
N PRO A 39 -1.96 10.97 9.62
CA PRO A 39 -2.44 12.34 9.39
C PRO A 39 -1.47 13.21 8.58
N ALA A 40 -0.19 12.88 8.61
CA ALA A 40 0.80 13.58 7.81
C ALA A 40 0.85 13.09 6.37
N GLY A 41 0.16 11.96 6.07
CA GLY A 41 0.18 11.35 4.75
C GLY A 41 1.31 10.34 4.59
N PHE A 42 1.29 9.64 3.46
CA PHE A 42 2.29 8.62 3.13
C PHE A 42 3.14 9.11 1.97
N PRO A 43 4.43 9.38 2.21
CA PRO A 43 5.31 9.84 1.13
C PRO A 43 5.48 8.77 0.04
N ILE A 44 5.50 9.20 -1.20
CA ILE A 44 5.77 8.30 -2.32
C ILE A 44 7.22 7.81 -2.22
N GLY A 45 7.40 6.51 -2.41
CA GLY A 45 8.72 5.88 -2.31
C GLY A 45 9.04 5.34 -0.94
N GLU A 46 8.18 5.55 0.04
CA GLU A 46 8.40 5.02 1.38
C GLU A 46 7.95 3.57 1.48
N VAL A 47 8.68 2.78 2.25
CA VAL A 47 8.28 1.41 2.55
C VAL A 47 7.21 1.44 3.63
N VAL A 48 6.05 0.86 3.33
CA VAL A 48 4.91 0.86 4.24
C VAL A 48 4.90 -0.46 4.99
N PRO A 49 4.75 -0.44 6.33
CA PRO A 49 4.73 -1.66 7.12
C PRO A 49 3.35 -2.32 7.09
N PHE A 50 3.23 -3.45 6.40
CA PHE A 50 2.05 -4.30 6.48
C PHE A 50 2.40 -5.58 7.21
N ASP A 51 1.56 -5.97 8.13
CA ASP A 51 1.77 -7.15 8.97
C ASP A 51 0.97 -8.34 8.45
N PHE A 52 1.11 -8.63 7.17
CA PHE A 52 0.43 -9.74 6.55
C PHE A 52 1.29 -11.00 6.63
N THR A 53 0.72 -12.05 7.22
CA THR A 53 1.39 -13.34 7.30
C THR A 53 0.79 -14.38 6.36
N ASP A 54 -0.43 -14.16 5.88
CA ASP A 54 -1.09 -15.12 4.99
C ASP A 54 -0.88 -14.75 3.53
N GLN A 55 -0.79 -15.78 2.68
CA GLN A 55 -0.48 -15.58 1.27
C GLN A 55 -1.59 -14.87 0.51
N ILE A 56 -2.85 -15.09 0.92
CA ILE A 56 -3.99 -14.50 0.21
C ILE A 56 -4.00 -12.99 0.40
N SER A 57 -3.76 -12.52 1.62
CA SER A 57 -3.66 -11.07 1.87
C SER A 57 -2.47 -10.45 1.13
N LEU A 58 -1.34 -11.17 1.07
CA LEU A 58 -0.19 -10.72 0.30
C LEU A 58 -0.51 -10.64 -1.21
N MET A 59 -1.33 -11.56 -1.72
CA MET A 59 -1.76 -11.50 -3.12
C MET A 59 -2.57 -10.24 -3.41
N PHE A 60 -3.46 -9.86 -2.51
CA PHE A 60 -4.21 -8.61 -2.68
C PHE A 60 -3.27 -7.41 -2.71
N LEU A 61 -2.28 -7.40 -1.83
CA LEU A 61 -1.32 -6.30 -1.77
C LEU A 61 -0.46 -6.25 -3.03
N ARG A 62 -0.02 -7.42 -3.53
CA ARG A 62 0.78 -7.48 -4.75
C ARG A 62 0.01 -7.04 -5.98
N ALA A 63 -1.31 -7.24 -5.98
CA ALA A 63 -2.17 -6.83 -7.07
C ALA A 63 -2.54 -5.34 -7.01
N ASP A 64 -2.25 -4.67 -5.92
CA ASP A 64 -2.59 -3.26 -5.74
C ASP A 64 -1.58 -2.38 -6.48
N PRO A 65 -2.03 -1.56 -7.46
CA PRO A 65 -1.10 -0.74 -8.24
C PRO A 65 -0.42 0.37 -7.44
N ARG A 66 -0.90 0.65 -6.22
CA ARG A 66 -0.27 1.66 -5.37
C ARG A 66 1.03 1.19 -4.74
N PHE A 67 1.32 -0.12 -4.82
CA PHE A 67 2.47 -0.69 -4.12
C PHE A 67 3.34 -1.50 -5.04
N GLN A 68 4.62 -1.57 -4.67
CA GLN A 68 5.59 -2.43 -5.33
C GLN A 68 6.32 -3.23 -4.26
N GLU A 69 6.35 -4.54 -4.42
CA GLU A 69 7.11 -5.40 -3.50
C GLU A 69 8.62 -5.16 -3.69
N VAL A 70 9.31 -5.00 -2.59
CA VAL A 70 10.76 -4.75 -2.59
C VAL A 70 11.54 -5.88 -1.93
#